data_4aa127c70f5431a68ebda05cf5d05986
#
_entry.id   4aa127c70f5431a68ebda05cf5d05986
#
_cell.length_a   1.000
_cell.length_b   1.000
_cell.length_c   1.000
_cell.angle_alpha   90.00
_cell.angle_beta   90.00
_cell.angle_gamma   90.00
#
_symmetry.space_group_name_H-M   'P 1'
#
loop_
_entity.id
_entity.type
_entity.pdbx_description
1 polymer ?
#
loop_
_entity_poly.entity_id
_entity_poly.type
_entity_poly.pdbx_seq_one_letter_code
_entity_poly.pdbx_strand_id
1 'polypeptide(L)'
;MLIILPPSETKSHGGNGAPLDWDALSFPELTPIRREIAAELSALDVDEALSVLKISQKLRGEAESNRELESSPTMPALERFTGVLYDALDAPSLPSDAREFLAVGDALFGLVRADDLIPHYRLSGGTKLGGRTLKSRWGTAITDELRALAAAELVIDMRSGTYQQLGKLKDTATVRVESVQEDLSLIHI
;
A
#
# COMPACT_ATOMS: atom_id res chain seq x y z
N MET A 1 -5.56 -17.52 8.11
CA MET A 1 -4.24 -16.85 8.28
C MET A 1 -4.15 -15.71 7.27
N LEU A 2 -3.63 -14.56 7.66
CA LEU A 2 -3.38 -13.42 6.76
C LEU A 2 -1.93 -12.96 6.88
N ILE A 3 -1.25 -12.83 5.75
CA ILE A 3 0.12 -12.29 5.65
C ILE A 3 0.02 -10.89 5.02
N ILE A 4 0.49 -9.88 5.75
CA ILE A 4 0.45 -8.50 5.28
C ILE A 4 1.84 -8.12 4.78
N LEU A 5 1.94 -7.97 3.47
CA LEU A 5 3.16 -7.60 2.77
C LEU A 5 3.43 -6.09 2.89
N PRO A 6 4.71 -5.66 2.91
CA PRO A 6 5.05 -4.26 2.74
C PRO A 6 4.70 -3.80 1.32
N PRO A 7 4.28 -2.54 1.12
CA PRO A 7 4.09 -2.03 -0.22
C PRO A 7 5.45 -1.72 -0.87
N SER A 8 5.42 -1.55 -2.18
CA SER A 8 6.54 -0.99 -2.93
C SER A 8 6.28 0.46 -3.32
N GLU A 9 7.34 1.25 -3.40
CA GLU A 9 7.28 2.61 -3.94
C GLU A 9 6.99 2.61 -5.45
N THR A 10 7.46 1.59 -6.17
CA THR A 10 7.22 1.42 -7.60
C THR A 10 6.01 0.52 -7.85
N LYS A 11 5.28 0.84 -8.91
CA LYS A 11 4.07 0.13 -9.30
C LYS A 11 4.01 -0.05 -10.81
N SER A 12 3.41 -1.14 -11.25
CA SER A 12 3.12 -1.36 -12.66
C SER A 12 2.17 -0.28 -13.19
N HIS A 13 2.40 0.18 -14.41
CA HIS A 13 1.46 1.05 -15.12
C HIS A 13 0.36 0.23 -15.82
N GLY A 14 -0.65 0.94 -16.31
CA GLY A 14 -1.77 0.32 -17.02
C GLY A 14 -2.71 -0.46 -16.12
N GLY A 15 -3.26 -1.53 -16.66
CA GLY A 15 -4.30 -2.37 -16.09
C GLY A 15 -5.41 -2.58 -17.12
N ASN A 16 -6.27 -3.58 -16.89
CA ASN A 16 -7.40 -3.92 -17.75
C ASN A 16 -8.73 -4.01 -16.97
N GLY A 17 -8.69 -3.71 -15.67
CA GLY A 17 -9.86 -3.64 -14.83
C GLY A 17 -10.64 -2.33 -15.05
N ALA A 18 -11.89 -2.32 -14.61
CA ALA A 18 -12.72 -1.12 -14.55
C ALA A 18 -12.04 -0.06 -13.65
N PRO A 19 -12.43 1.23 -13.75
CA PRO A 19 -12.02 2.23 -12.78
C PRO A 19 -12.30 1.81 -11.34
N LEU A 20 -11.60 2.46 -10.41
CA LEU A 20 -11.66 2.15 -8.98
C LEU A 20 -13.11 2.17 -8.44
N ASP A 21 -13.52 1.04 -7.90
CA ASP A 21 -14.74 0.92 -7.11
C ASP A 21 -14.38 0.81 -5.63
N TRP A 22 -14.66 1.88 -4.90
CA TRP A 22 -14.36 1.96 -3.47
C TRP A 22 -15.12 0.94 -2.63
N ASP A 23 -16.32 0.59 -3.05
CA ASP A 23 -17.21 -0.29 -2.31
C ASP A 23 -16.91 -1.78 -2.56
N ALA A 24 -16.16 -2.07 -3.63
CA ALA A 24 -15.63 -3.40 -3.93
C ALA A 24 -14.33 -3.74 -3.18
N LEU A 25 -13.66 -2.74 -2.58
CA LEU A 25 -12.41 -2.99 -1.85
C LEU A 25 -12.67 -3.73 -0.54
N SER A 26 -11.77 -4.65 -0.22
CA SER A 26 -11.71 -5.30 1.09
C SER A 26 -11.50 -4.26 2.21
N PHE A 27 -11.89 -4.62 3.44
CA PHE A 27 -11.77 -3.75 4.62
C PHE A 27 -12.55 -2.44 4.48
N PRO A 28 -13.87 -2.48 4.32
CA PRO A 28 -14.72 -1.32 4.02
C PRO A 28 -14.67 -0.23 5.09
N GLU A 29 -14.37 -0.56 6.34
CA GLU A 29 -14.22 0.41 7.43
C GLU A 29 -13.09 1.42 7.18
N LEU A 30 -12.13 1.10 6.30
CA LEU A 30 -11.06 1.99 5.90
C LEU A 30 -11.48 2.98 4.79
N THR A 31 -12.59 2.73 4.10
CA THR A 31 -13.00 3.48 2.90
C THR A 31 -13.21 4.98 3.13
N PRO A 32 -13.78 5.46 4.24
CA PRO A 32 -13.88 6.91 4.47
C PRO A 32 -12.53 7.62 4.47
N ILE A 33 -11.51 7.04 5.10
CA ILE A 33 -10.15 7.62 5.16
C ILE A 33 -9.45 7.49 3.82
N ARG A 34 -9.63 6.38 3.10
CA ARG A 34 -9.12 6.18 1.73
C ARG A 34 -9.60 7.31 0.81
N ARG A 35 -10.91 7.58 0.81
CA ARG A 35 -11.53 8.63 -0.01
C ARG A 35 -11.00 10.02 0.36
N GLU A 36 -10.82 10.33 1.66
CA GLU A 36 -10.24 11.60 2.11
C GLU A 36 -8.82 11.77 1.57
N ILE A 37 -7.96 10.75 1.72
CA ILE A 37 -6.57 10.79 1.25
C ILE A 37 -6.52 10.90 -0.28
N ALA A 38 -7.31 10.11 -0.99
CA ALA A 38 -7.36 10.11 -2.45
C ALA A 38 -7.82 11.45 -3.01
N ALA A 39 -8.88 12.03 -2.46
CA ALA A 39 -9.40 13.33 -2.89
C ALA A 39 -8.36 14.43 -2.73
N GLU A 40 -7.64 14.48 -1.62
CA GLU A 40 -6.61 15.47 -1.40
C GLU A 40 -5.38 15.24 -2.29
N LEU A 41 -4.96 13.97 -2.46
CA LEU A 41 -3.83 13.61 -3.30
C LEU A 41 -4.09 13.94 -4.78
N SER A 42 -5.29 13.66 -5.28
CA SER A 42 -5.67 13.93 -6.68
C SER A 42 -5.93 15.41 -6.97
N ALA A 43 -6.22 16.22 -5.94
CA ALA A 43 -6.44 17.65 -6.07
C ALA A 43 -5.13 18.45 -6.19
N LEU A 44 -3.97 17.88 -5.84
CA LEU A 44 -2.69 18.55 -5.97
C LEU A 44 -2.41 18.86 -7.45
N ASP A 45 -1.93 20.07 -7.74
CA ASP A 45 -1.30 20.30 -9.04
C ASP A 45 0.03 19.52 -9.12
N VAL A 46 0.51 19.29 -10.35
CA VAL A 46 1.64 18.38 -10.55
C VAL A 46 2.92 18.89 -9.89
N ASP A 47 3.18 20.20 -9.90
CA ASP A 47 4.41 20.77 -9.32
C ASP A 47 4.33 20.75 -7.79
N GLU A 48 3.14 20.99 -7.23
CA GLU A 48 2.88 20.80 -5.80
C GLU A 48 3.05 19.32 -5.39
N ALA A 49 2.49 18.41 -6.18
CA ALA A 49 2.61 16.96 -5.94
C ALA A 49 4.06 16.50 -5.92
N LEU A 50 4.93 16.98 -6.85
CA LEU A 50 6.37 16.68 -6.83
C LEU A 50 7.02 17.08 -5.50
N SER A 51 6.67 18.27 -5.00
CA SER A 51 7.19 18.78 -3.73
C SER A 51 6.70 17.98 -2.53
N VAL A 52 5.39 17.72 -2.45
CA VAL A 52 4.73 16.98 -1.36
C VAL A 52 5.21 15.52 -1.30
N LEU A 53 5.30 14.87 -2.45
CA LEU A 53 5.76 13.49 -2.59
C LEU A 53 7.28 13.35 -2.49
N LYS A 54 8.03 14.47 -2.54
CA LYS A 54 9.50 14.53 -2.54
C LYS A 54 10.11 13.70 -3.68
N ILE A 55 9.52 13.77 -4.85
CA ILE A 55 10.00 13.11 -6.06
C ILE A 55 10.57 14.13 -7.06
N SER A 56 11.48 13.66 -7.89
CA SER A 56 12.15 14.52 -8.89
C SER A 56 11.25 14.74 -10.12
N GLN A 57 11.60 15.75 -10.93
CA GLN A 57 10.96 16.03 -12.22
C GLN A 57 10.94 14.82 -13.18
N LYS A 58 11.88 13.89 -13.03
CA LYS A 58 11.92 12.66 -13.83
C LYS A 58 10.72 11.74 -13.55
N LEU A 59 10.11 11.90 -12.39
CA LEU A 59 8.93 11.13 -11.95
C LEU A 59 7.62 11.96 -12.06
N ARG A 60 7.61 12.98 -12.92
CA ARG A 60 6.41 13.83 -13.14
C ARG A 60 5.17 13.00 -13.51
N GLY A 61 5.34 11.96 -14.34
CA GLY A 61 4.26 11.05 -14.69
C GLY A 61 3.62 10.34 -13.50
N GLU A 62 4.38 10.06 -12.44
CA GLU A 62 3.85 9.49 -11.20
C GLU A 62 2.91 10.49 -10.47
N ALA A 63 3.28 11.78 -10.47
CA ALA A 63 2.43 12.82 -9.90
C ALA A 63 1.17 13.06 -10.74
N GLU A 64 1.29 13.00 -12.07
CA GLU A 64 0.17 13.10 -13.01
C GLU A 64 -0.84 11.95 -12.82
N SER A 65 -0.36 10.73 -12.64
CA SER A 65 -1.19 9.54 -12.41
C SER A 65 -2.09 9.69 -11.17
N ASN A 66 -1.65 10.40 -10.13
CA ASN A 66 -2.45 10.63 -8.93
C ASN A 66 -3.74 11.43 -9.21
N ARG A 67 -3.78 12.22 -10.28
CA ARG A 67 -4.97 13.00 -10.67
C ARG A 67 -6.05 12.14 -11.32
N GLU A 68 -5.68 10.95 -11.77
CA GLU A 68 -6.56 10.01 -12.46
C GLU A 68 -6.94 8.79 -11.60
N LEU A 69 -6.75 8.87 -10.27
CA LEU A 69 -6.97 7.76 -9.34
C LEU A 69 -8.33 7.07 -9.52
N GLU A 70 -9.40 7.84 -9.74
CA GLU A 70 -10.76 7.29 -9.84
C GLU A 70 -11.17 6.94 -11.27
N SER A 71 -10.41 7.34 -12.28
CA SER A 71 -10.76 7.14 -13.69
C SER A 71 -9.81 6.18 -14.43
N SER A 72 -8.60 5.99 -13.91
CA SER A 72 -7.62 5.12 -14.54
C SER A 72 -7.96 3.63 -14.37
N PRO A 73 -7.50 2.76 -15.30
CA PRO A 73 -7.74 1.33 -15.20
C PRO A 73 -7.04 0.72 -13.97
N THR A 74 -7.69 -0.27 -13.39
CA THR A 74 -7.19 -1.01 -12.23
C THR A 74 -6.55 -2.34 -12.60
N MET A 75 -5.83 -2.94 -11.66
CA MET A 75 -5.38 -4.33 -11.67
C MET A 75 -5.31 -4.86 -10.24
N PRO A 76 -5.20 -6.18 -10.04
CA PRO A 76 -5.04 -6.76 -8.72
C PRO A 76 -3.89 -6.11 -7.94
N ALA A 77 -4.10 -5.82 -6.66
CA ALA A 77 -3.12 -5.14 -5.82
C ALA A 77 -1.77 -5.87 -5.81
N LEU A 78 -1.78 -7.20 -5.72
CA LEU A 78 -0.56 -7.99 -5.70
C LEU A 78 0.28 -7.87 -6.98
N GLU A 79 -0.35 -7.58 -8.13
CA GLU A 79 0.30 -7.36 -9.43
C GLU A 79 0.63 -5.89 -9.69
N ARG A 80 -0.02 -4.99 -8.94
CA ARG A 80 0.24 -3.55 -9.03
C ARG A 80 1.60 -3.18 -8.45
N PHE A 81 1.97 -3.75 -7.30
CA PHE A 81 3.27 -3.50 -6.67
C PHE A 81 4.39 -4.24 -7.40
N THR A 82 5.56 -3.61 -7.52
CA THR A 82 6.75 -4.15 -8.22
C THR A 82 7.99 -4.03 -7.34
N GLY A 83 9.13 -4.54 -7.82
CA GLY A 83 10.40 -4.49 -7.11
C GLY A 83 10.74 -5.82 -6.44
N VAL A 84 11.89 -5.86 -5.75
CA VAL A 84 12.58 -7.10 -5.35
C VAL A 84 11.66 -8.13 -4.67
N LEU A 85 10.82 -7.70 -3.73
CA LEU A 85 9.90 -8.61 -3.04
C LEU A 85 8.85 -9.17 -4.00
N TYR A 86 8.23 -8.31 -4.79
CA TYR A 86 7.13 -8.69 -5.70
C TYR A 86 7.63 -9.45 -6.92
N ASP A 87 8.84 -9.14 -7.40
CA ASP A 87 9.51 -9.88 -8.47
C ASP A 87 9.86 -11.31 -8.00
N ALA A 88 10.29 -11.46 -6.73
CA ALA A 88 10.55 -12.78 -6.13
C ALA A 88 9.28 -13.55 -5.80
N LEU A 89 8.18 -12.84 -5.44
CA LEU A 89 6.89 -13.44 -5.14
C LEU A 89 6.23 -14.02 -6.40
N ASP A 90 6.47 -13.41 -7.56
CA ASP A 90 5.90 -13.82 -8.86
C ASP A 90 4.37 -14.06 -8.77
N ALA A 91 3.63 -13.00 -8.43
CA ALA A 91 2.20 -13.09 -8.17
C ALA A 91 1.37 -13.84 -9.23
N PRO A 92 1.68 -13.75 -10.55
CA PRO A 92 0.99 -14.52 -11.57
C PRO A 92 1.17 -16.05 -11.45
N SER A 93 2.27 -16.52 -10.83
CA SER A 93 2.53 -17.96 -10.64
C SER A 93 1.82 -18.54 -9.42
N LEU A 94 1.30 -17.69 -8.54
CA LEU A 94 0.62 -18.15 -7.32
C LEU A 94 -0.75 -18.76 -7.63
N PRO A 95 -1.06 -19.92 -7.04
CA PRO A 95 -2.41 -20.45 -7.12
C PRO A 95 -3.40 -19.52 -6.40
N SER A 96 -4.65 -19.52 -6.87
CA SER A 96 -5.69 -18.61 -6.37
C SER A 96 -5.93 -18.73 -4.86
N ASP A 97 -5.88 -19.95 -4.33
CA ASP A 97 -6.05 -20.21 -2.90
C ASP A 97 -4.89 -19.65 -2.05
N ALA A 98 -3.67 -19.56 -2.59
CA ALA A 98 -2.55 -18.91 -1.91
C ALA A 98 -2.75 -17.39 -1.83
N ARG A 99 -3.35 -16.78 -2.84
CA ARG A 99 -3.61 -15.33 -2.89
C ARG A 99 -4.59 -14.87 -1.80
N GLU A 100 -5.52 -15.75 -1.39
CA GLU A 100 -6.48 -15.46 -0.31
C GLU A 100 -5.80 -15.16 1.04
N PHE A 101 -4.59 -15.67 1.24
CA PHE A 101 -3.81 -15.40 2.46
C PHE A 101 -3.01 -14.11 2.42
N LEU A 102 -3.01 -13.37 1.32
CA LEU A 102 -2.16 -12.21 1.10
C LEU A 102 -2.94 -10.91 1.15
N ALA A 103 -2.34 -9.92 1.81
CA ALA A 103 -2.77 -8.54 1.78
C ALA A 103 -1.53 -7.63 1.66
N VAL A 104 -1.74 -6.39 1.23
CA VAL A 104 -0.70 -5.37 1.21
C VAL A 104 -1.11 -4.23 2.13
N GLY A 105 -0.19 -3.81 3.00
CA GLY A 105 -0.41 -2.67 3.88
C GLY A 105 0.26 -1.43 3.32
N ASP A 106 -0.50 -0.43 2.86
CA ASP A 106 0.02 0.70 2.13
C ASP A 106 -0.44 2.08 2.65
N ALA A 107 0.02 3.14 1.98
CA ALA A 107 -0.17 4.51 2.41
C ALA A 107 -1.56 5.06 2.06
N LEU A 108 -2.10 4.73 0.85
CA LEU A 108 -3.36 5.25 0.32
C LEU A 108 -4.56 4.42 0.76
N PHE A 109 -4.43 3.09 0.65
CA PHE A 109 -5.52 2.16 0.91
C PHE A 109 -5.52 1.59 2.33
N GLY A 110 -4.45 1.79 3.11
CA GLY A 110 -4.28 1.19 4.43
C GLY A 110 -3.99 -0.29 4.35
N LEU A 111 -5.02 -1.10 4.06
CA LEU A 111 -4.93 -2.53 3.77
C LEU A 111 -5.74 -2.82 2.51
N VAL A 112 -5.22 -3.69 1.65
CA VAL A 112 -5.93 -4.28 0.50
C VAL A 112 -5.61 -5.76 0.41
N ARG A 113 -6.56 -6.59 -0.03
CA ARG A 113 -6.30 -7.99 -0.36
C ARG A 113 -5.54 -8.10 -1.68
N ALA A 114 -4.94 -9.26 -1.92
CA ALA A 114 -4.17 -9.55 -3.14
C ALA A 114 -4.91 -9.20 -4.44
N ASP A 115 -6.21 -9.49 -4.50
CA ASP A 115 -7.04 -9.35 -5.68
C ASP A 115 -7.91 -8.10 -5.70
N ASP A 116 -7.83 -7.23 -4.68
CA ASP A 116 -8.46 -5.93 -4.72
C ASP A 116 -7.95 -5.14 -5.94
N LEU A 117 -8.88 -4.59 -6.72
CA LEU A 117 -8.54 -3.85 -7.93
C LEU A 117 -8.18 -2.41 -7.58
N ILE A 118 -6.91 -2.05 -7.77
CA ILE A 118 -6.40 -0.71 -7.44
C ILE A 118 -5.76 -0.03 -8.66
N PRO A 119 -5.88 1.30 -8.79
CA PRO A 119 -5.24 2.07 -9.85
C PRO A 119 -3.73 2.20 -9.64
N HIS A 120 -3.04 2.76 -10.64
CA HIS A 120 -1.67 3.25 -10.44
C HIS A 120 -1.69 4.55 -9.64
N TYR A 121 -0.76 4.70 -8.70
CA TYR A 121 -0.61 5.91 -7.88
C TYR A 121 0.78 5.98 -7.24
N ARG A 122 1.14 7.17 -6.78
CA ARG A 122 2.36 7.41 -6.00
C ARG A 122 2.03 8.07 -4.67
N LEU A 123 2.23 7.33 -3.56
CA LEU A 123 2.14 7.86 -2.20
C LEU A 123 3.01 7.02 -1.28
N SER A 124 3.85 7.67 -0.49
CA SER A 124 4.71 7.02 0.50
C SER A 124 4.15 7.20 1.92
N GLY A 125 4.35 6.20 2.79
CA GLY A 125 3.87 6.23 4.18
C GLY A 125 4.38 7.41 5.01
N GLY A 126 5.51 8.00 4.64
CA GLY A 126 6.08 9.19 5.30
C GLY A 126 5.57 10.53 4.77
N THR A 127 4.71 10.54 3.76
CA THR A 127 4.19 11.77 3.16
C THR A 127 3.28 12.54 4.12
N LYS A 128 3.30 13.87 4.01
CA LYS A 128 2.34 14.77 4.65
C LYS A 128 1.45 15.39 3.59
N LEU A 129 0.14 15.21 3.70
CA LEU A 129 -0.86 15.84 2.85
C LEU A 129 -1.58 16.93 3.65
N GLY A 130 -1.74 18.13 3.10
CA GLY A 130 -2.37 19.26 3.77
C GLY A 130 -1.78 19.54 5.16
N GLY A 131 -0.48 19.35 5.33
CA GLY A 131 0.21 19.52 6.61
C GLY A 131 0.03 18.39 7.64
N ARG A 132 -0.85 17.41 7.37
CA ARG A 132 -1.11 16.26 8.24
C ARG A 132 -0.32 15.03 7.79
N THR A 133 0.27 14.27 8.74
CA THR A 133 0.89 12.97 8.43
C THR A 133 -0.17 11.92 8.12
N LEU A 134 0.15 10.94 7.28
CA LEU A 134 -0.73 9.80 7.04
C LEU A 134 -1.03 9.01 8.32
N LYS A 135 -0.05 8.88 9.22
CA LYS A 135 -0.28 8.32 10.55
C LYS A 135 -1.41 9.03 11.30
N SER A 136 -1.43 10.36 11.27
CA SER A 136 -2.49 11.15 11.93
C SER A 136 -3.85 11.01 11.22
N ARG A 137 -3.86 10.76 9.92
CA ARG A 137 -5.11 10.54 9.16
C ARG A 137 -5.69 9.16 9.42
N TRP A 138 -4.86 8.13 9.36
CA TRP A 138 -5.26 6.77 9.67
C TRP A 138 -5.70 6.59 11.14
N GLY A 139 -5.12 7.38 12.06
CA GLY A 139 -5.47 7.31 13.48
C GLY A 139 -5.34 5.88 14.02
N THR A 140 -6.45 5.28 14.44
CA THR A 140 -6.51 3.89 14.90
C THR A 140 -7.13 2.93 13.87
N ALA A 141 -7.67 3.42 12.76
CA ALA A 141 -8.48 2.63 11.84
C ALA A 141 -7.79 1.34 11.37
N ILE A 142 -6.54 1.43 10.90
CA ILE A 142 -5.78 0.24 10.49
C ILE A 142 -5.52 -0.70 11.69
N THR A 143 -5.22 -0.16 12.86
CA THR A 143 -5.01 -0.97 14.08
C THR A 143 -6.28 -1.69 14.51
N ASP A 144 -7.43 -1.04 14.39
CA ASP A 144 -8.72 -1.62 14.77
C ASP A 144 -9.11 -2.75 13.81
N GLU A 145 -8.88 -2.55 12.50
CA GLU A 145 -9.05 -3.59 11.48
C GLU A 145 -8.12 -4.80 11.74
N LEU A 146 -6.84 -4.55 11.98
CA LEU A 146 -5.87 -5.60 12.29
C LEU A 146 -6.22 -6.37 13.57
N ARG A 147 -6.79 -5.68 14.56
CA ARG A 147 -7.25 -6.31 15.80
C ARG A 147 -8.44 -7.23 15.54
N ALA A 148 -9.39 -6.79 14.71
CA ALA A 148 -10.52 -7.61 14.32
C ALA A 148 -10.09 -8.87 13.57
N LEU A 149 -9.14 -8.73 12.63
CA LEU A 149 -8.54 -9.87 11.91
C LEU A 149 -7.82 -10.83 12.86
N ALA A 150 -6.99 -10.32 13.76
CA ALA A 150 -6.21 -11.14 14.69
C ALA A 150 -7.07 -11.88 15.73
N ALA A 151 -8.30 -11.40 15.98
CA ALA A 151 -9.25 -12.11 16.82
C ALA A 151 -9.85 -13.36 16.12
N ALA A 152 -9.85 -13.37 14.79
CA ALA A 152 -10.43 -14.43 13.98
C ALA A 152 -9.39 -15.40 13.41
N GLU A 153 -8.18 -14.91 13.11
CA GLU A 153 -7.14 -15.69 12.42
C GLU A 153 -5.72 -15.24 12.79
N LEU A 154 -4.73 -16.08 12.45
CA LEU A 154 -3.32 -15.69 12.58
C LEU A 154 -3.00 -14.57 11.58
N VAL A 155 -2.49 -13.45 12.08
CA VAL A 155 -1.98 -12.33 11.27
C VAL A 155 -0.47 -12.28 11.36
N ILE A 156 0.21 -12.23 10.22
CA ILE A 156 1.66 -12.06 10.09
C ILE A 156 1.92 -10.70 9.44
N ASP A 157 2.52 -9.77 10.16
CA ASP A 157 2.80 -8.41 9.68
C ASP A 157 4.25 -8.31 9.19
N MET A 158 4.41 -8.23 7.87
CA MET A 158 5.72 -8.07 7.19
C MET A 158 5.99 -6.61 6.78
N ARG A 159 5.12 -5.66 7.12
CA ARG A 159 5.31 -4.25 6.75
C ARG A 159 6.58 -3.68 7.39
N SER A 160 7.25 -2.78 6.66
CA SER A 160 8.38 -2.01 7.20
C SER A 160 7.94 -1.04 8.30
N GLY A 161 8.90 -0.56 9.10
CA GLY A 161 8.62 0.31 10.26
C GLY A 161 7.77 1.54 9.93
N THR A 162 7.99 2.18 8.77
CA THR A 162 7.21 3.33 8.32
C THR A 162 5.73 2.97 8.10
N TYR A 163 5.46 1.84 7.48
CA TYR A 163 4.08 1.40 7.21
C TYR A 163 3.40 0.78 8.44
N GLN A 164 4.17 0.15 9.34
CA GLN A 164 3.65 -0.25 10.65
C GLN A 164 3.21 0.95 11.50
N GLN A 165 3.86 2.12 11.35
CA GLN A 165 3.46 3.33 12.07
C GLN A 165 2.10 3.89 11.62
N LEU A 166 1.57 3.52 10.47
CA LEU A 166 0.22 3.91 10.03
C LEU A 166 -0.88 3.18 10.82
N GLY A 167 -0.57 2.03 11.39
CA GLY A 167 -1.43 1.27 12.29
C GLY A 167 -0.71 0.00 12.72
N LYS A 168 -0.36 -0.11 14.00
CA LYS A 168 0.41 -1.23 14.56
C LYS A 168 -0.47 -2.08 15.47
N LEU A 169 -0.43 -3.39 15.27
CA LEU A 169 -0.96 -4.34 16.22
C LEU A 169 0.16 -4.79 17.18
N LYS A 170 -0.06 -4.67 18.49
CA LYS A 170 0.85 -5.24 19.50
C LYS A 170 0.67 -6.76 19.53
N ASP A 171 1.72 -7.47 19.86
CA ASP A 171 1.71 -8.93 20.05
C ASP A 171 1.36 -9.76 18.79
N THR A 172 1.58 -9.19 17.60
CA THR A 172 1.45 -9.89 16.33
C THR A 172 2.79 -10.50 15.91
N ALA A 173 2.74 -11.66 15.27
CA ALA A 173 3.92 -12.23 14.63
C ALA A 173 4.45 -11.24 13.57
N THR A 174 5.65 -10.76 13.76
CA THR A 174 6.32 -9.85 12.82
C THR A 174 7.48 -10.60 12.17
N VAL A 175 7.48 -10.63 10.84
CA VAL A 175 8.59 -11.17 10.06
C VAL A 175 9.34 -10.02 9.42
N ARG A 176 10.65 -9.98 9.61
CA ARG A 176 11.54 -9.04 8.97
C ARG A 176 12.46 -9.80 8.02
N VAL A 177 12.48 -9.40 6.77
CA VAL A 177 13.42 -9.94 5.79
C VAL A 177 14.68 -9.09 5.82
N GLU A 178 15.80 -9.70 6.10
CA GLU A 178 17.12 -9.04 6.14
C GLU A 178 18.07 -9.82 5.23
N SER A 179 18.82 -9.11 4.40
CA SER A 179 19.97 -9.69 3.70
C SER A 179 21.24 -9.41 4.49
N VAL A 180 22.00 -10.45 4.79
CA VAL A 180 23.35 -10.33 5.40
C VAL A 180 24.36 -10.31 4.27
N GLN A 181 25.08 -9.21 4.11
CA GLN A 181 26.27 -9.19 3.26
C GLN A 181 27.48 -9.67 4.03
N GLU A 182 28.43 -10.31 3.35
CA GLU A 182 29.64 -10.88 3.96
C GLU A 182 30.50 -9.85 4.74
N ASP A 183 30.29 -8.57 4.54
CA ASP A 183 31.00 -7.46 5.22
C ASP A 183 30.28 -6.90 6.45
N LEU A 184 29.36 -7.65 7.07
CA LEU A 184 28.69 -7.27 8.33
C LEU A 184 27.80 -5.99 8.26
N SER A 185 27.43 -5.48 7.11
CA SER A 185 26.43 -4.43 7.00
C SER A 185 25.04 -5.02 6.77
N LEU A 186 24.10 -4.74 7.67
CA LEU A 186 22.68 -5.08 7.51
C LEU A 186 22.07 -4.09 6.52
N ILE A 187 21.58 -4.58 5.37
CA ILE A 187 20.76 -3.78 4.45
C ILE A 187 19.30 -4.11 4.73
N HIS A 188 18.52 -3.09 5.06
CA HIS A 188 17.08 -3.22 5.14
C HIS A 188 16.48 -3.14 3.72
N ILE A 189 15.83 -4.20 3.32
CA ILE A 189 15.09 -4.27 2.06
C ILE A 189 13.65 -3.87 2.31
#